data_052c69288e6f4734c1c6618b5c92cd13
#
_entry.id   052c69288e6f4734c1c6618b5c92cd13
#
_cell.length_a   1.000
_cell.length_b   1.000
_cell.length_c   1.000
_cell.angle_alpha   90.00
_cell.angle_beta   90.00
_cell.angle_gamma   90.00
#
_symmetry.space_group_name_H-M   'P 1'
#
loop_
_entity.id
_entity.type
_entity.pdbx_description
1 polymer ?
#
loop_
_entity_poly.entity_id
_entity_poly.type
_entity_poly.pdbx_seq_one_letter_code
_entity_poly.pdbx_strand_id
1 'polypeptide(L)'
;MNHREENIQRFEELMNTVTREGTNELMKYIREKTDFYTAPASTRFHLACEGGLLQHSLNVYDCLIAKKESPIWKKTFEAITDESLVIMALLHDFCKANCYVKSTKNQKTYDPQKVAAANQYQV
;
A
#
# COMPACT_ATOMS: atom_id res chain seq x y z
N MET A 1 6.44 -4.23 18.12
CA MET A 1 6.40 -3.68 16.74
C MET A 1 4.97 -3.31 16.41
N ASN A 2 4.70 -2.12 15.88
CA ASN A 2 3.35 -1.73 15.49
C ASN A 2 3.02 -2.29 14.10
N HIS A 3 1.74 -2.19 13.69
CA HIS A 3 1.30 -2.74 12.41
C HIS A 3 2.02 -2.12 11.22
N ARG A 4 2.35 -0.83 11.29
CA ARG A 4 3.07 -0.17 10.20
C ARG A 4 4.48 -0.72 10.06
N GLU A 5 5.18 -0.91 11.16
CA GLU A 5 6.53 -1.49 11.14
C GLU A 5 6.51 -2.91 10.61
N GLU A 6 5.53 -3.70 11.03
CA GLU A 6 5.35 -5.06 10.54
C GLU A 6 5.07 -5.07 9.04
N ASN A 7 4.24 -4.15 8.57
CA ASN A 7 3.91 -4.03 7.16
C ASN A 7 5.13 -3.60 6.33
N ILE A 8 5.93 -2.67 6.83
CA ILE A 8 7.15 -2.24 6.15
C ILE A 8 8.12 -3.42 6.04
N GLN A 9 8.31 -4.14 7.12
CA GLN A 9 9.20 -5.30 7.12
C GLN A 9 8.73 -6.35 6.12
N ARG A 10 7.44 -6.66 6.12
CA ARG A 10 6.86 -7.63 5.20
C ARG A 10 7.01 -7.19 3.74
N PHE A 11 6.72 -5.92 3.45
CA PHE A 11 6.88 -5.37 2.11
C PHE A 11 8.33 -5.49 1.63
N GLU A 12 9.28 -5.12 2.47
CA GLU A 12 10.69 -5.18 2.10
C GLU A 12 11.18 -6.61 1.93
N GLU A 13 10.71 -7.53 2.75
CA GLU A 13 11.02 -8.95 2.59
C GLU A 13 10.49 -9.51 1.26
N LEU A 14 9.25 -9.15 0.90
CA LEU A 14 8.66 -9.57 -0.37
C LEU A 14 9.40 -8.97 -1.56
N MET A 15 9.70 -7.66 -1.51
CA MET A 15 10.47 -7.02 -2.58
C MET A 15 11.88 -7.56 -2.70
N ASN A 16 12.46 -8.04 -1.61
CA ASN A 16 13.79 -8.65 -1.62
C ASN A 16 13.82 -9.97 -2.39
N THR A 17 12.67 -10.58 -2.66
CA THR A 17 12.59 -11.78 -3.51
C THR A 17 12.65 -11.43 -5.00
N VAL A 18 12.50 -10.15 -5.34
CA VAL A 18 12.55 -9.69 -6.73
C VAL A 18 14.00 -9.50 -7.16
N THR A 19 14.42 -10.20 -8.20
CA THR A 19 15.81 -10.19 -8.67
C THR A 19 16.02 -9.36 -9.93
N ARG A 20 14.97 -8.69 -10.42
CA ARG A 20 15.07 -7.86 -11.62
C ARG A 20 15.98 -6.67 -11.42
N GLU A 21 16.71 -6.33 -12.48
CA GLU A 21 17.57 -5.16 -12.49
C GLU A 21 16.78 -3.90 -12.13
N GLY A 22 17.38 -3.04 -11.32
CA GLY A 22 16.75 -1.80 -10.88
C GLY A 22 15.95 -1.91 -9.59
N THR A 23 15.75 -3.11 -9.05
CA THR A 23 14.97 -3.30 -7.82
C THR A 23 15.60 -2.60 -6.63
N ASN A 24 16.91 -2.68 -6.47
CA ASN A 24 17.60 -2.04 -5.35
C ASN A 24 17.49 -0.51 -5.41
N GLU A 25 17.62 0.06 -6.61
CA GLU A 25 17.46 1.50 -6.83
C GLU A 25 16.03 1.93 -6.56
N LEU A 26 15.04 1.13 -6.98
CA LEU A 26 13.64 1.40 -6.70
C LEU A 26 13.37 1.38 -5.19
N MET A 27 13.88 0.40 -4.48
CA MET A 27 13.69 0.32 -3.03
C MET A 27 14.32 1.50 -2.30
N LYS A 28 15.48 1.94 -2.75
CA LYS A 28 16.12 3.14 -2.21
C LYS A 28 15.24 4.37 -2.47
N TYR A 29 14.70 4.50 -3.67
CA TYR A 29 13.79 5.59 -4.03
C TYR A 29 12.54 5.58 -3.15
N ILE A 30 11.93 4.43 -2.96
CA ILE A 30 10.73 4.28 -2.12
C ILE A 30 11.01 4.78 -0.70
N ARG A 31 12.15 4.36 -0.11
CA ARG A 31 12.50 4.73 1.27
C ARG A 31 12.84 6.21 1.43
N GLU A 32 13.57 6.78 0.48
CA GLU A 32 14.18 8.10 0.64
C GLU A 32 13.41 9.23 -0.03
N LYS A 33 12.66 8.95 -1.10
CA LYS A 33 12.06 9.99 -1.94
C LYS A 33 10.54 9.95 -1.98
N THR A 34 9.91 8.97 -1.33
CA THR A 34 8.45 8.86 -1.37
C THR A 34 7.88 8.68 0.03
N ASP A 35 6.58 8.96 0.15
CA ASP A 35 5.81 8.70 1.36
C ASP A 35 5.03 7.38 1.29
N PHE A 36 5.48 6.43 0.47
CA PHE A 36 4.75 5.18 0.25
C PHE A 36 4.40 4.46 1.55
N TYR A 37 5.30 4.49 2.54
CA TYR A 37 5.09 3.78 3.80
C TYR A 37 4.12 4.48 4.74
N THR A 38 3.84 5.76 4.52
CA THR A 38 2.96 6.54 5.38
C THR A 38 1.70 7.05 4.68
N ALA A 39 1.66 7.01 3.34
CA ALA A 39 0.55 7.55 2.57
C ALA A 39 -0.74 6.77 2.80
N PRO A 40 -1.91 7.44 2.67
CA PRO A 40 -3.19 6.76 2.68
C PRO A 40 -3.46 6.10 1.32
N ALA A 41 -4.36 5.12 1.30
CA ALA A 41 -4.80 4.50 0.05
C ALA A 41 -5.82 5.35 -0.69
N SER A 42 -6.56 6.19 0.03
CA SER A 42 -7.54 7.12 -0.54
C SER A 42 -7.78 8.28 0.42
N THR A 43 -8.57 9.27 -0.01
CA THR A 43 -8.91 10.41 0.84
C THR A 43 -10.19 10.19 1.64
N ARG A 44 -11.12 9.35 1.16
CA ARG A 44 -12.46 9.21 1.76
C ARG A 44 -12.91 7.78 1.96
N PHE A 45 -12.30 6.85 1.27
CA PHE A 45 -12.80 5.49 1.22
C PHE A 45 -11.86 4.54 1.96
N HIS A 46 -11.57 3.43 1.35
CA HIS A 46 -10.76 2.36 1.90
C HIS A 46 -9.39 2.85 2.37
N LEU A 47 -9.08 2.60 3.65
CA LEU A 47 -7.75 2.87 4.23
C LEU A 47 -7.29 4.32 4.05
N ALA A 48 -8.19 5.28 4.26
CA ALA A 48 -7.89 6.71 4.24
C ALA A 48 -7.19 7.12 5.56
N CYS A 49 -6.08 6.47 5.85
CA CYS A 49 -5.33 6.65 7.10
C CYS A 49 -3.83 6.50 6.85
N GLU A 50 -3.03 6.95 7.80
CA GLU A 50 -1.59 6.81 7.71
C GLU A 50 -1.19 5.33 7.60
N GLY A 51 -0.34 5.03 6.61
CA GLY A 51 0.07 3.66 6.33
C GLY A 51 -0.94 2.87 5.51
N GLY A 52 -2.07 3.47 5.11
CA GLY A 52 -3.13 2.78 4.39
C GLY A 52 -2.73 2.28 3.02
N LEU A 53 -1.90 3.02 2.29
CA LEU A 53 -1.45 2.61 0.96
C LEU A 53 -0.62 1.32 1.04
N LEU A 54 0.29 1.25 1.98
CA LEU A 54 1.09 0.05 2.21
C LEU A 54 0.21 -1.14 2.62
N GLN A 55 -0.72 -0.92 3.56
CA GLN A 55 -1.65 -1.97 3.99
C GLN A 55 -2.48 -2.48 2.82
N HIS A 56 -3.01 -1.58 2.00
CA HIS A 56 -3.80 -1.95 0.84
C HIS A 56 -2.98 -2.81 -0.14
N SER A 57 -1.75 -2.41 -0.41
CA SER A 57 -0.87 -3.15 -1.31
C SER A 57 -0.61 -4.56 -0.82
N LEU A 58 -0.38 -4.73 0.48
CA LEU A 58 -0.21 -6.05 1.08
C LEU A 58 -1.51 -6.86 1.06
N ASN A 59 -2.66 -6.22 1.27
CA ASN A 59 -3.96 -6.90 1.17
C ASN A 59 -4.19 -7.44 -0.24
N VAL A 60 -3.84 -6.67 -1.26
CA VAL A 60 -3.95 -7.12 -2.66
C VAL A 60 -3.04 -8.32 -2.90
N TYR A 61 -1.83 -8.30 -2.36
CA TYR A 61 -0.91 -9.44 -2.45
C TYR A 61 -1.55 -10.70 -1.83
N ASP A 62 -2.10 -10.57 -0.64
CA ASP A 62 -2.74 -11.70 0.04
C ASP A 62 -3.92 -12.26 -0.76
N CYS A 63 -4.73 -11.37 -1.38
CA CYS A 63 -5.84 -11.80 -2.23
C CYS A 63 -5.36 -12.56 -3.46
N LEU A 64 -4.27 -12.10 -4.09
CA LEU A 64 -3.72 -12.77 -5.27
C LEU A 64 -3.14 -14.14 -4.92
N ILE A 65 -2.46 -14.26 -3.78
CA ILE A 65 -1.94 -15.55 -3.32
C ILE A 65 -3.10 -16.53 -3.07
N ALA A 66 -4.18 -16.08 -2.44
CA ALA A 66 -5.36 -16.92 -2.21
C ALA A 66 -5.97 -17.39 -3.53
N LYS A 67 -6.05 -16.53 -4.53
CA LYS A 67 -6.55 -16.89 -5.86
C LYS A 67 -5.64 -17.89 -6.56
N LYS A 68 -4.34 -17.71 -6.46
CA LYS A 68 -3.34 -18.62 -7.04
C LYS A 68 -3.54 -20.04 -6.55
N GLU A 69 -3.92 -20.22 -5.29
CA GLU A 69 -4.14 -21.51 -4.68
C GLU A 69 -5.52 -22.10 -4.99
N SER A 70 -6.45 -21.29 -5.54
CA SER A 70 -7.78 -21.74 -5.87
C SER A 70 -7.77 -22.55 -7.16
N PRO A 71 -8.43 -23.75 -7.19
CA PRO A 71 -8.50 -24.58 -8.41
C PRO A 71 -9.10 -23.84 -9.61
N ILE A 72 -10.04 -22.93 -9.37
CA ILE A 72 -10.70 -22.17 -10.43
C ILE A 72 -9.72 -21.27 -11.17
N TRP A 73 -8.74 -20.71 -10.45
CA TRP A 73 -7.79 -19.73 -10.98
C TRP A 73 -6.42 -20.31 -11.31
N LYS A 74 -6.20 -21.58 -10.99
CA LYS A 74 -4.89 -22.21 -11.11
C LYS A 74 -4.30 -22.06 -12.52
N LYS A 75 -5.09 -22.33 -13.54
CA LYS A 75 -4.61 -22.24 -14.93
C LYS A 75 -4.18 -20.82 -15.29
N THR A 76 -4.94 -19.82 -14.85
CA THR A 76 -4.63 -18.41 -15.10
C THR A 76 -3.28 -18.03 -14.49
N PHE A 77 -2.98 -18.54 -13.30
CA PHE A 77 -1.76 -18.18 -12.58
C PHE A 77 -0.53 -19.01 -12.96
N GLU A 78 -0.71 -20.08 -13.73
CA GLU A 78 0.42 -20.91 -14.17
C GLU A 78 1.46 -20.14 -14.98
N ALA A 79 1.03 -19.16 -15.75
CA ALA A 79 1.91 -18.36 -16.60
C ALA A 79 2.53 -17.16 -15.86
N ILE A 80 2.18 -16.94 -14.60
CA ILE A 80 2.62 -15.79 -13.82
C ILE A 80 3.66 -16.25 -12.80
N THR A 81 4.87 -15.69 -12.88
CA THR A 81 5.93 -16.00 -11.91
C THR A 81 5.61 -15.37 -10.56
N ASP A 82 6.16 -15.96 -9.48
CA ASP A 82 6.00 -15.41 -8.14
C ASP A 82 6.53 -13.97 -8.07
N GLU A 83 7.64 -13.71 -8.74
CA GLU A 83 8.24 -12.39 -8.80
C GLU A 83 7.32 -11.36 -9.46
N SER A 84 6.69 -11.73 -10.59
CA SER A 84 5.71 -10.88 -11.26
C SER A 84 4.51 -10.61 -10.36
N LEU A 85 4.08 -11.59 -9.60
CA LEU A 85 2.95 -11.45 -8.68
C LEU A 85 3.26 -10.45 -7.57
N VAL A 86 4.46 -10.52 -7.02
CA VAL A 86 4.94 -9.57 -6.01
C VAL A 86 4.90 -8.15 -6.57
N ILE A 87 5.48 -7.94 -7.75
CA ILE A 87 5.57 -6.63 -8.38
C ILE A 87 4.18 -6.07 -8.66
N MET A 88 3.31 -6.88 -9.27
CA MET A 88 1.97 -6.45 -9.62
C MET A 88 1.17 -6.04 -8.39
N ALA A 89 1.19 -6.86 -7.36
CA ALA A 89 0.40 -6.61 -6.15
C ALA A 89 0.94 -5.42 -5.36
N LEU A 90 2.23 -5.38 -5.11
CA LEU A 90 2.80 -4.39 -4.19
C LEU A 90 2.96 -3.01 -4.82
N LEU A 91 3.07 -2.94 -6.14
CA LEU A 91 3.32 -1.66 -6.83
C LEU A 91 2.14 -1.17 -7.67
N HIS A 92 0.99 -1.87 -7.67
CA HIS A 92 -0.13 -1.50 -8.54
C HIS A 92 -0.66 -0.08 -8.29
N ASP A 93 -0.64 0.38 -7.05
CA ASP A 93 -1.12 1.70 -6.65
C ASP A 93 0.03 2.64 -6.26
N PHE A 94 1.26 2.32 -6.67
CA PHE A 94 2.43 3.14 -6.32
C PHE A 94 2.28 4.60 -6.78
N CYS A 95 1.49 4.84 -7.84
CA CYS A 95 1.20 6.20 -8.31
C CYS A 95 0.55 7.09 -7.26
N LYS A 96 -0.03 6.51 -6.20
CA LYS A 96 -0.61 7.27 -5.09
C LYS A 96 0.43 7.77 -4.08
N ALA A 97 1.67 7.30 -4.17
CA ALA A 97 2.73 7.83 -3.34
C ALA A 97 2.99 9.30 -3.72
N ASN A 98 3.23 10.14 -2.73
CA ASN A 98 3.44 11.58 -2.90
C ASN A 98 2.24 12.34 -3.49
N CYS A 99 1.04 11.71 -3.50
CA CYS A 99 -0.17 12.33 -4.06
C CYS A 99 -1.02 13.09 -3.04
N TYR A 100 -0.96 12.69 -1.77
CA TYR A 100 -1.87 13.21 -0.74
C TYR A 100 -1.10 13.99 0.30
N VAL A 101 -1.72 15.08 0.77
CA VAL A 101 -1.19 15.86 1.88
C VAL A 101 -2.20 15.88 3.01
N LYS A 102 -1.71 15.83 4.24
CA LYS A 102 -2.55 15.94 5.42
C LYS A 102 -2.97 17.39 5.59
N SER A 103 -4.27 17.63 5.75
CA SER A 103 -4.79 18.97 5.94
C SER A 103 -5.87 18.98 7.00
N THR A 104 -6.13 20.18 7.55
CA THR A 104 -7.17 20.42 8.52
C THR A 104 -8.21 21.34 7.91
N LYS A 105 -9.50 20.95 7.98
CA LYS A 105 -10.61 21.80 7.56
C LYS A 105 -11.24 22.44 8.79
N ASN A 106 -11.39 23.76 8.74
CA ASN A 106 -12.10 24.48 9.79
C ASN A 106 -13.59 24.36 9.58
N GLN A 107 -14.24 23.49 10.35
CA GLN A 107 -15.70 23.36 10.35
C GLN A 107 -16.18 23.49 11.78
N LYS A 108 -17.23 24.30 11.96
CA LYS A 108 -17.89 24.38 13.26
C LYS A 108 -18.65 23.09 13.50
N THR A 109 -18.22 22.31 14.47
CA THR A 109 -18.91 21.12 14.91
C THR A 109 -18.66 20.91 16.38
N TYR A 110 -19.68 20.41 17.07
CA TYR A 110 -19.58 20.06 18.48
C TYR A 110 -19.48 18.53 18.66
N ASP A 111 -19.44 17.78 17.58
CA ASP A 111 -19.32 16.33 17.60
C ASP A 111 -17.86 15.95 17.59
N PRO A 112 -17.33 15.32 18.67
CA PRO A 112 -15.92 14.93 18.72
C PRO A 112 -15.49 14.00 17.59
N GLN A 113 -16.39 13.16 17.11
CA GLN A 113 -16.08 12.27 15.99
C GLN A 113 -15.90 13.05 14.68
N LYS A 114 -16.75 14.06 14.46
CA LYS A 114 -16.61 14.93 13.28
C LYS A 114 -15.36 15.79 13.37
N VAL A 115 -15.02 16.26 14.55
CA VAL A 115 -13.77 17.01 14.76
C VAL A 115 -12.56 16.12 14.41
N ALA A 116 -12.56 14.88 14.88
CA ALA A 116 -11.51 13.93 14.54
C ALA A 116 -11.46 13.65 13.04
N ALA A 117 -12.62 13.51 12.39
CA ALA A 117 -12.71 13.25 10.96
C ALA A 117 -12.27 14.45 10.11
N ALA A 118 -12.25 15.66 10.67
CA ALA A 118 -11.80 16.85 9.94
C ALA A 118 -10.32 16.80 9.56
N ASN A 119 -9.52 15.94 10.22
CA ASN A 119 -8.10 15.76 9.93
C ASN A 119 -7.89 14.61 8.95
N GLN A 120 -8.52 14.69 7.79
CA GLN A 120 -8.40 13.67 6.75
C GLN A 120 -7.35 14.06 5.72
N TYR A 121 -6.83 13.06 5.00
CA TYR A 121 -5.91 13.28 3.90
C TYR A 121 -6.63 13.87 2.68
N GLN A 122 -5.92 14.72 1.94
CA GLN A 122 -6.41 15.34 0.70
C GLN A 122 -5.35 15.22 -0.39
N VAL A 123 -5.79 15.31 -1.63
CA VAL A 123 -4.91 15.39 -2.80
C VAL A 123 -4.17 16.71 -2.82
#